data_619222fd8aa10134cca81af0e8bd6887
#
_entry.id   619222fd8aa10134cca81af0e8bd6887
#
_cell.length_a   1.000
_cell.length_b   1.000
_cell.length_c   1.000
_cell.angle_alpha   90.00
_cell.angle_beta   90.00
_cell.angle_gamma   90.00
#
_symmetry.space_group_name_H-M   'P 1'
#
loop_
_entity.id
_entity.type
_entity.pdbx_description
1 polymer ?
#
loop_
_entity_poly.entity_id
_entity_poly.type
_entity_poly.pdbx_seq_one_letter_code
_entity_poly.pdbx_strand_id
1 'polypeptide(L)' 'MTLARLTKAEQLALARLAAELEREGHYTLAYRNWSRVEGRWAENRAKFCNSMYVGDED' A
#
# COMPACT_ATOMS: atom_id res chain seq x y z
N MET A 1 1.88 -22.29 -11.48
CA MET A 1 1.08 -21.41 -11.62
C MET A 1 1.60 -20.07 -11.70
N THR A 2 1.12 -19.31 -12.43
CA THR A 2 1.62 -18.08 -12.63
C THR A 2 0.98 -17.11 -11.80
N LEU A 3 1.69 -16.23 -11.29
CA LEU A 3 1.11 -15.21 -10.57
C LEU A 3 0.67 -14.20 -11.53
N ALA A 4 -0.54 -13.92 -11.55
CA ALA A 4 -1.05 -12.94 -12.46
C ALA A 4 -0.59 -11.59 -12.05
N ARG A 5 -0.09 -10.82 -12.97
CA ARG A 5 0.24 -9.47 -12.66
C ARG A 5 -1.00 -8.67 -12.61
N LEU A 6 -1.04 -7.70 -11.74
CA LEU A 6 -2.20 -6.83 -11.64
C LEU A 6 -2.23 -5.93 -12.85
N THR A 7 -3.41 -5.66 -13.33
CA THR A 7 -3.55 -4.73 -14.44
C THR A 7 -3.39 -3.33 -13.90
N LYS A 8 -3.27 -2.35 -14.79
CA LYS A 8 -3.14 -0.99 -14.38
C LYS A 8 -4.36 -0.55 -13.59
N ALA A 9 -5.52 -0.99 -14.02
CA ALA A 9 -6.74 -0.62 -13.33
C ALA A 9 -6.75 -1.19 -11.92
N GLU A 10 -6.29 -2.41 -11.78
CA GLU A 10 -6.26 -3.02 -10.46
C GLU A 10 -5.25 -2.33 -9.56
N GLN A 11 -4.13 -1.95 -10.12
CA GLN A 11 -3.13 -1.25 -9.34
C GLN A 11 -3.64 0.11 -8.90
N LEU A 12 -4.37 0.78 -9.77
CA LEU A 12 -4.93 2.06 -9.40
C LEU A 12 -5.95 1.91 -8.29
N ALA A 13 -6.74 0.86 -8.36
CA ALA A 13 -7.73 0.60 -7.33
C ALA A 13 -7.04 0.35 -5.98
N LEU A 14 -5.96 -0.40 -6.00
CA LEU A 14 -5.22 -0.66 -4.77
C LEU A 14 -4.61 0.62 -4.23
N ALA A 15 -4.10 1.46 -5.12
CA ALA A 15 -3.51 2.70 -4.68
C ALA A 15 -4.55 3.61 -4.04
N ARG A 16 -5.73 3.66 -4.62
CA ARG A 16 -6.79 4.47 -4.07
C ARG A 16 -7.20 3.97 -2.71
N LEU A 17 -7.34 2.66 -2.59
CA LEU A 17 -7.72 2.07 -1.33
C LEU A 17 -6.65 2.35 -0.28
N ALA A 18 -5.39 2.21 -0.67
CA ALA A 18 -4.30 2.46 0.26
C ALA A 18 -4.30 3.90 0.73
N ALA A 19 -4.57 4.82 -0.16
CA ALA A 19 -4.62 6.22 0.21
C ALA A 19 -5.75 6.49 1.20
N GLU A 20 -6.87 5.86 0.98
CA GLU A 20 -7.97 6.02 1.89
C GLU A 20 -7.65 5.44 3.24
N LEU A 21 -7.01 4.29 3.27
CA LEU A 21 -6.63 3.67 4.52
C LEU A 21 -5.65 4.56 5.28
N GLU A 22 -4.76 5.21 4.57
CA GLU A 22 -3.85 6.15 5.22
C GLU A 22 -4.60 7.28 5.85
N ARG A 23 -5.60 7.80 5.15
CA ARG A 23 -6.35 8.91 5.68
C ARG A 23 -7.08 8.53 6.94
N GLU A 24 -7.46 7.27 7.05
CA GLU A 24 -8.17 6.81 8.22
C GLU A 24 -7.25 6.30 9.30
N GLY A 25 -5.97 6.32 9.06
CA GLY A 25 -5.02 5.88 10.07
C GLY A 25 -4.73 4.39 10.08
N HIS A 26 -5.22 3.67 9.08
CA HIS A 26 -5.00 2.23 9.04
C HIS A 26 -3.70 1.94 8.29
N TYR A 27 -2.60 2.31 8.89
CA TYR A 27 -1.32 2.26 8.19
C TYR A 27 -0.84 0.85 7.86
N THR A 28 -1.18 -0.11 8.68
CA THR A 28 -0.79 -1.48 8.39
C THR A 28 -1.44 -1.98 7.12
N LEU A 29 -2.74 -1.73 7.01
CA LEU A 29 -3.45 -2.15 5.83
C LEU A 29 -3.00 -1.34 4.61
N ALA A 30 -2.73 -0.07 4.82
CA ALA A 30 -2.27 0.75 3.72
C ALA A 30 -0.92 0.24 3.21
N TYR A 31 -0.04 -0.11 4.13
CA TYR A 31 1.26 -0.64 3.76
C TYR A 31 1.12 -1.90 2.93
N ARG A 32 0.23 -2.78 3.34
CA ARG A 32 0.02 -4.01 2.60
C ARG A 32 -0.47 -3.75 1.19
N ASN A 33 -1.37 -2.79 1.06
CA ASN A 33 -1.88 -2.47 -0.26
C ASN A 33 -0.85 -1.78 -1.11
N TRP A 34 -0.09 -0.85 -0.54
CA TRP A 34 0.94 -0.17 -1.28
C TRP A 34 2.01 -1.14 -1.77
N SER A 35 2.28 -2.16 -0.96
CA SER A 35 3.28 -3.14 -1.34
C SER A 35 2.92 -3.91 -2.57
N ARG A 36 1.65 -3.95 -2.91
CA ARG A 36 1.22 -4.68 -4.08
C ARG A 36 1.18 -3.82 -5.32
N VAL A 37 1.32 -2.52 -5.16
CA VAL A 37 1.30 -1.62 -6.29
C VAL A 37 2.73 -1.50 -6.78
N GLU A 38 2.92 -1.58 -8.08
CA GLU A 38 4.26 -1.49 -8.62
C GLU A 38 4.63 -0.06 -8.84
N GLY A 39 5.90 0.26 -8.75
CA GLY A 39 6.36 1.59 -9.02
C GLY A 39 7.08 2.17 -7.84
N ARG A 40 8.03 3.06 -8.14
CA ARG A 40 8.84 3.64 -7.11
C ARG A 40 8.04 4.52 -6.17
N TRP A 41 7.05 5.19 -6.72
CA TRP A 41 6.22 6.07 -5.90
C TRP A 41 5.46 5.26 -4.86
N ALA A 42 5.02 4.06 -5.24
CA ALA A 42 4.29 3.22 -4.32
C ALA A 42 5.22 2.65 -3.28
N GLU A 43 6.44 2.37 -3.66
CA GLU A 43 7.43 1.90 -2.71
C GLU A 43 7.68 2.95 -1.66
N ASN A 44 7.80 4.19 -2.05
CA ASN A 44 8.03 5.26 -1.11
C ASN A 44 6.85 5.43 -0.18
N ARG A 45 5.66 5.27 -0.70
CA ARG A 45 4.47 5.36 0.12
C ARG A 45 4.42 4.21 1.13
N ALA A 46 4.80 3.03 0.68
CA ALA A 46 4.82 1.86 1.55
C ALA A 46 5.82 2.08 2.69
N LYS A 47 6.96 2.67 2.38
CA LYS A 47 7.94 2.94 3.40
C LYS A 47 7.40 3.94 4.42
N PHE A 48 6.69 4.94 3.93
CA PHE A 48 6.10 5.92 4.82
C PHE A 48 5.12 5.25 5.77
N CYS A 49 4.25 4.40 5.24
CA CYS A 49 3.26 3.73 6.06
C CYS A 49 3.92 2.78 7.05
N ASN A 50 4.97 2.13 6.61
CA ASN A 50 5.67 1.21 7.50
C ASN A 50 6.28 1.97 8.67
N SER A 51 6.76 3.16 8.41
CA SER A 51 7.34 3.99 9.43
C SER A 51 6.31 4.38 10.47
N MET A 52 5.10 4.71 10.01
CA MET A 52 4.05 5.07 10.93
C MET A 52 3.56 3.85 11.71
N TYR A 53 3.55 2.72 11.03
CA TYR A 53 3.08 1.49 11.64
C TYR A 53 3.98 1.02 12.75
N VAL A 54 5.25 1.18 12.60
CA VAL A 54 6.17 0.70 13.58
C VAL A 54 5.89 1.29 14.92
N GLY A 55 5.42 2.44 14.94
CA GLY A 55 5.15 3.07 16.18
C GLY A 55 4.02 2.44 16.90
N ASP A 56 3.11 1.80 16.27
CA ASP A 56 2.03 1.30 16.92
C ASP A 56 2.07 -0.05 17.28
N GLU A 57 2.98 -0.68 16.94
CA GLU A 57 3.01 -1.95 17.18
C GLU A 57 2.95 -2.32 18.44
N ASP A 58 3.04 -2.14 19.07
CA ASP A 58 2.98 -2.55 20.23
C ASP A 58 2.46 -2.94 20.70
#